data_c89fbeed21790c4da5840e25ae620db0
#
_entry.id   c89fbeed21790c4da5840e25ae620db0
#
_cell.length_a   1.000
_cell.length_b   1.000
_cell.length_c   1.000
_cell.angle_alpha   90.00
_cell.angle_beta   90.00
_cell.angle_gamma   90.00
#
_symmetry.space_group_name_H-M   'P 1'
#
loop_
_entity.id
_entity.type
_entity.pdbx_description
1 polymer ?
#
loop_
_entity_poly.entity_id
_entity_poly.type
_entity_poly.pdbx_seq_one_letter_code
_entity_poly.pdbx_strand_id
1 'polypeptide(L)'
;SHNTVQSCDLYNLGTQGISLNGGDRKSLTLAGNLAVNNHIHHYGLFQRTYAPGIGVNGCGQIVRHNCIHDAPHNAVLYGGNEHLFELNEIYRVVMETGDAGAFYTGRDWTSQGNILRHNYIHDLGGGDASHVNTMGVYLDDCDCGDTVEGNVFYRAGRAIMIGGGRDNPVLNNLVIDCPIGLHIDSR
;
A
#
# COMPACT_ATOMS: atom_id res chain seq x y z
N SER A 1 14.71 -6.24 -16.28
CA SER A 1 14.59 -5.81 -14.88
C SER A 1 15.58 -4.70 -14.55
N HIS A 2 15.50 -4.12 -13.35
CA HIS A 2 16.31 -2.96 -12.93
C HIS A 2 15.98 -1.66 -13.69
N ASN A 3 14.69 -1.46 -13.99
CA ASN A 3 14.20 -0.19 -14.50
C ASN A 3 13.89 0.75 -13.35
N THR A 4 14.03 2.06 -13.57
CA THR A 4 13.78 3.06 -12.54
C THR A 4 12.86 4.15 -13.07
N VAL A 5 11.81 4.47 -12.28
CA VAL A 5 11.01 5.68 -12.43
C VAL A 5 11.36 6.59 -11.25
N GLN A 6 11.95 7.75 -11.53
CA GLN A 6 12.50 8.60 -10.49
C GLN A 6 12.18 10.08 -10.70
N SER A 7 11.82 10.77 -9.62
CA SER A 7 11.63 12.22 -9.57
C SER A 7 10.65 12.75 -10.62
N CYS A 8 9.60 11.98 -10.88
CA CYS A 8 8.53 12.34 -11.81
C CYS A 8 7.33 12.92 -11.05
N ASP A 9 6.66 13.88 -11.67
CA ASP A 9 5.37 14.40 -11.23
C ASP A 9 4.26 13.81 -12.13
N LEU A 10 3.40 12.96 -11.57
CA LEU A 10 2.40 12.16 -12.27
C LEU A 10 1.01 12.52 -11.76
N TYR A 11 0.22 13.20 -12.56
CA TYR A 11 -1.09 13.68 -12.12
C TYR A 11 -2.14 13.73 -13.23
N ASN A 12 -3.40 13.88 -12.83
CA ASN A 12 -4.57 13.89 -13.71
C ASN A 12 -4.67 12.63 -14.58
N LEU A 13 -4.45 11.47 -13.95
CA LEU A 13 -4.41 10.18 -14.63
C LEU A 13 -5.79 9.52 -14.66
N GLY A 14 -6.19 9.01 -15.80
CA GLY A 14 -7.49 8.34 -15.98
C GLY A 14 -7.62 7.07 -15.16
N THR A 15 -6.51 6.33 -15.01
CA THR A 15 -6.44 5.08 -14.26
C THR A 15 -5.28 5.13 -13.26
N GLN A 16 -4.39 4.15 -13.26
CA GLN A 16 -3.24 4.06 -12.34
C GLN A 16 -2.06 4.96 -12.75
N GLY A 17 -1.16 5.20 -11.79
CA GLY A 17 0.06 5.96 -12.03
C GLY A 17 1.19 5.11 -12.60
N ILE A 18 1.87 4.33 -11.75
CA ILE A 18 3.01 3.48 -12.12
C ILE A 18 2.59 2.01 -11.99
N SER A 19 3.07 1.16 -12.91
CA SER A 19 2.93 -0.29 -12.79
C SER A 19 4.32 -0.94 -12.81
N LEU A 20 4.66 -1.64 -11.72
CA LEU A 20 5.89 -2.42 -11.60
C LEU A 20 5.56 -3.90 -11.62
N ASN A 21 6.22 -4.64 -12.52
CA ASN A 21 6.06 -6.08 -12.62
C ASN A 21 7.36 -6.73 -13.10
N GLY A 22 7.56 -8.00 -12.78
CA GLY A 22 8.72 -8.79 -13.19
C GLY A 22 9.34 -9.55 -12.04
N GLY A 23 10.47 -10.19 -12.34
CA GLY A 23 11.05 -11.19 -11.44
C GLY A 23 10.35 -12.54 -11.58
N ASP A 24 10.83 -13.52 -10.85
CA ASP A 24 10.24 -14.87 -10.84
C ASP A 24 9.87 -15.25 -9.40
N ARG A 25 8.57 -15.32 -9.14
CA ARG A 25 8.00 -15.68 -7.83
C ARG A 25 8.35 -17.11 -7.41
N LYS A 26 8.51 -18.02 -8.36
CA LYS A 26 8.78 -19.42 -8.06
C LYS A 26 10.20 -19.64 -7.55
N SER A 27 11.17 -18.95 -8.12
CA SER A 27 12.58 -19.01 -7.73
C SER A 27 12.99 -17.88 -6.80
N LEU A 28 12.07 -16.94 -6.48
CA LEU A 28 12.32 -15.70 -5.76
C LEU A 28 13.43 -14.84 -6.39
N THR A 29 13.51 -14.87 -7.72
CA THR A 29 14.46 -14.02 -8.45
C THR A 29 13.92 -12.60 -8.57
N LEU A 30 14.62 -11.65 -7.97
CA LEU A 30 14.18 -10.27 -7.86
C LEU A 30 14.22 -9.53 -9.20
N ALA A 31 13.21 -8.76 -9.52
CA ALA A 31 13.19 -7.85 -10.68
C ALA A 31 14.08 -6.63 -10.47
N GLY A 32 14.07 -6.07 -9.27
CA GLY A 32 14.81 -4.87 -8.92
C GLY A 32 14.33 -3.61 -9.65
N ASN A 33 13.07 -3.55 -10.09
CA ASN A 33 12.52 -2.31 -10.60
C ASN A 33 12.22 -1.35 -9.44
N LEU A 34 12.36 -0.05 -9.67
CA LEU A 34 12.36 0.97 -8.65
C LEU A 34 11.43 2.13 -9.05
N ALA A 35 10.49 2.47 -8.15
CA ALA A 35 9.79 3.75 -8.15
C ALA A 35 10.30 4.57 -6.96
N VAL A 36 10.99 5.67 -7.21
CA VAL A 36 11.64 6.46 -6.16
C VAL A 36 11.46 7.96 -6.34
N ASN A 37 11.14 8.63 -5.23
CA ASN A 37 11.04 10.09 -5.18
C ASN A 37 10.06 10.67 -6.21
N ASN A 38 8.95 9.97 -6.49
CA ASN A 38 7.92 10.45 -7.38
C ASN A 38 6.81 11.15 -6.59
N HIS A 39 6.16 12.11 -7.22
CA HIS A 39 4.96 12.78 -6.74
C HIS A 39 3.79 12.31 -7.59
N ILE A 40 2.81 11.61 -6.99
CA ILE A 40 1.73 10.93 -7.71
C ILE A 40 0.40 11.34 -7.09
N HIS A 41 -0.45 12.03 -7.86
CA HIS A 41 -1.70 12.55 -7.33
C HIS A 41 -2.78 12.71 -8.39
N HIS A 42 -4.05 12.82 -7.96
CA HIS A 42 -5.19 12.97 -8.86
C HIS A 42 -5.21 11.88 -9.95
N TYR A 43 -5.05 10.64 -9.55
CA TYR A 43 -5.17 9.46 -10.40
C TYR A 43 -6.52 8.76 -10.19
N GLY A 44 -6.84 7.77 -11.04
CA GLY A 44 -8.09 7.06 -10.97
C GLY A 44 -9.29 7.95 -11.38
N LEU A 45 -9.11 8.91 -12.28
CA LEU A 45 -10.16 9.86 -12.64
C LEU A 45 -11.32 9.21 -13.41
N PHE A 46 -11.05 8.17 -14.18
CA PHE A 46 -12.06 7.42 -14.93
C PHE A 46 -12.39 6.08 -14.27
N GLN A 47 -11.36 5.36 -13.85
CA GLN A 47 -11.51 4.13 -13.08
C GLN A 47 -11.33 4.45 -11.60
N ARG A 48 -12.44 4.57 -10.86
CA ARG A 48 -12.45 5.04 -9.47
C ARG A 48 -11.97 4.03 -8.45
N THR A 49 -11.93 2.75 -8.81
CA THR A 49 -11.51 1.66 -7.92
C THR A 49 -10.43 0.79 -8.57
N TYR A 50 -9.56 0.19 -7.76
CA TYR A 50 -8.47 -0.69 -8.22
C TYR A 50 -7.57 -0.07 -9.29
N ALA A 51 -7.42 1.25 -9.25
CA ALA A 51 -6.51 2.03 -10.08
C ALA A 51 -5.53 2.78 -9.15
N PRO A 52 -4.49 2.11 -8.64
CA PRO A 52 -3.60 2.65 -7.61
C PRO A 52 -2.65 3.71 -8.16
N GLY A 53 -2.07 4.51 -7.26
CA GLY A 53 -0.92 5.35 -7.59
C GLY A 53 0.25 4.51 -8.08
N ILE A 54 0.54 3.39 -7.38
CA ILE A 54 1.55 2.41 -7.80
C ILE A 54 0.98 0.99 -7.68
N GLY A 55 0.89 0.28 -8.80
CA GLY A 55 0.57 -1.14 -8.86
C GLY A 55 1.85 -1.98 -8.88
N VAL A 56 1.93 -3.02 -8.02
CA VAL A 56 3.14 -3.81 -7.83
C VAL A 56 2.83 -5.30 -7.92
N ASN A 57 3.57 -6.02 -8.77
CA ASN A 57 3.42 -7.46 -8.91
C ASN A 57 4.77 -8.15 -9.19
N GLY A 58 4.77 -9.48 -9.11
CA GLY A 58 5.93 -10.29 -9.40
C GLY A 58 6.83 -10.49 -8.17
N CYS A 59 8.13 -10.25 -8.29
CA CYS A 59 9.08 -10.47 -7.21
C CYS A 59 10.12 -9.35 -7.13
N GLY A 60 10.37 -8.82 -5.92
CA GLY A 60 11.45 -7.90 -5.63
C GLY A 60 11.36 -6.53 -6.30
N GLN A 61 10.21 -5.88 -6.22
CA GLN A 61 10.06 -4.48 -6.61
C GLN A 61 10.34 -3.57 -5.40
N ILE A 62 10.79 -2.34 -5.66
CA ILE A 62 11.11 -1.35 -4.64
C ILE A 62 10.31 -0.06 -4.88
N VAL A 63 9.57 0.36 -3.86
CA VAL A 63 8.78 1.60 -3.86
C VAL A 63 9.21 2.44 -2.66
N ARG A 64 9.93 3.53 -2.89
CA ARG A 64 10.46 4.31 -1.78
C ARG A 64 10.47 5.82 -2.04
N HIS A 65 10.36 6.59 -0.95
CA HIS A 65 10.42 8.06 -0.99
C HIS A 65 9.38 8.70 -1.93
N ASN A 66 8.26 8.05 -2.21
CA ASN A 66 7.23 8.65 -3.04
C ASN A 66 6.21 9.40 -2.17
N CYS A 67 5.65 10.48 -2.72
CA CYS A 67 4.51 11.20 -2.17
C CYS A 67 3.27 10.84 -3.01
N ILE A 68 2.25 10.20 -2.40
CA ILE A 68 1.07 9.69 -3.11
C ILE A 68 -0.19 10.21 -2.43
N HIS A 69 -1.04 10.95 -3.16
CA HIS A 69 -2.20 11.56 -2.54
C HIS A 69 -3.33 11.94 -3.50
N ASP A 70 -4.44 12.43 -2.93
CA ASP A 70 -5.62 12.92 -3.66
C ASP A 70 -6.17 11.92 -4.67
N ALA A 71 -6.66 10.79 -4.17
CA ALA A 71 -7.17 9.72 -5.01
C ALA A 71 -8.38 8.99 -4.41
N PRO A 72 -9.27 8.47 -5.26
CA PRO A 72 -10.52 7.84 -4.80
C PRO A 72 -10.31 6.52 -4.07
N HIS A 73 -9.22 5.80 -4.35
CA HIS A 73 -8.97 4.44 -3.87
C HIS A 73 -7.51 4.26 -3.41
N ASN A 74 -6.95 3.06 -3.57
CA ASN A 74 -5.63 2.68 -3.03
C ASN A 74 -4.47 3.58 -3.52
N ALA A 75 -3.50 3.82 -2.66
CA ALA A 75 -2.21 4.39 -3.07
C ALA A 75 -1.33 3.31 -3.70
N VAL A 76 -1.18 2.19 -3.00
CA VAL A 76 -0.40 1.05 -3.46
C VAL A 76 -1.26 -0.21 -3.42
N LEU A 77 -1.39 -0.86 -4.56
CA LEU A 77 -2.01 -2.17 -4.71
C LEU A 77 -0.93 -3.16 -5.09
N TYR A 78 -0.71 -4.20 -4.28
CA TYR A 78 0.40 -5.10 -4.52
C TYR A 78 0.01 -6.57 -4.37
N GLY A 79 0.80 -7.42 -5.00
CA GLY A 79 0.78 -8.86 -4.87
C GLY A 79 2.09 -9.45 -5.34
N GLY A 80 2.46 -10.61 -4.82
CA GLY A 80 3.73 -11.26 -5.14
C GLY A 80 4.68 -11.29 -3.94
N ASN A 81 5.98 -11.26 -4.20
CA ASN A 81 6.97 -11.64 -3.19
C ASN A 81 8.13 -10.65 -3.10
N GLU A 82 8.71 -10.54 -1.90
CA GLU A 82 9.97 -9.85 -1.65
C GLU A 82 9.96 -8.37 -2.07
N HIS A 83 8.81 -7.70 -1.99
CA HIS A 83 8.70 -6.28 -2.28
C HIS A 83 9.11 -5.42 -1.08
N LEU A 84 9.70 -4.26 -1.36
CA LEU A 84 10.05 -3.28 -0.35
C LEU A 84 9.30 -1.97 -0.57
N PHE A 85 8.52 -1.57 0.44
CA PHE A 85 7.78 -0.30 0.49
C PHE A 85 8.30 0.52 1.67
N GLU A 86 9.10 1.54 1.41
CA GLU A 86 9.72 2.29 2.50
C GLU A 86 9.75 3.80 2.28
N LEU A 87 9.64 4.55 3.39
CA LEU A 87 9.82 6.00 3.40
C LEU A 87 8.87 6.75 2.45
N ASN A 88 7.68 6.19 2.18
CA ASN A 88 6.67 6.86 1.39
C ASN A 88 5.77 7.71 2.29
N GLU A 89 5.30 8.84 1.78
CA GLU A 89 4.24 9.64 2.37
C GLU A 89 2.95 9.41 1.58
N ILE A 90 1.88 9.02 2.28
CA ILE A 90 0.59 8.69 1.66
C ILE A 90 -0.53 9.38 2.44
N TYR A 91 -1.34 10.19 1.74
CA TYR A 91 -2.45 10.89 2.37
C TYR A 91 -3.58 11.23 1.40
N ARG A 92 -4.76 11.48 1.93
CA ARG A 92 -5.98 11.75 1.15
C ARG A 92 -6.17 10.76 -0.01
N VAL A 93 -6.00 9.49 0.30
CA VAL A 93 -6.38 8.37 -0.57
C VAL A 93 -7.53 7.60 0.08
N VAL A 94 -8.14 6.67 -0.64
CA VAL A 94 -9.39 5.99 -0.25
C VAL A 94 -10.51 7.00 0.04
N MET A 95 -10.58 8.05 -0.77
CA MET A 95 -11.49 9.19 -0.52
C MET A 95 -12.95 8.88 -0.82
N GLU A 96 -13.24 7.88 -1.66
CA GLU A 96 -14.59 7.61 -2.17
C GLU A 96 -15.08 6.21 -1.89
N THR A 97 -14.26 5.37 -1.25
CA THR A 97 -14.57 3.96 -1.00
C THR A 97 -14.31 3.58 0.45
N GLY A 98 -14.99 2.54 0.91
CA GLY A 98 -14.65 1.81 2.14
C GLY A 98 -14.14 0.42 1.78
N ASP A 99 -13.78 -0.38 2.80
CA ASP A 99 -13.20 -1.72 2.65
C ASP A 99 -11.97 -1.72 1.73
N ALA A 100 -11.12 -0.74 1.93
CA ALA A 100 -9.93 -0.50 1.12
C ALA A 100 -8.82 0.14 1.96
N GLY A 101 -7.57 -0.14 1.59
CA GLY A 101 -6.38 0.39 2.26
C GLY A 101 -5.55 1.33 1.40
N ALA A 102 -4.77 2.20 2.03
CA ALA A 102 -3.74 2.94 1.34
C ALA A 102 -2.72 1.97 0.73
N PHE A 103 -2.24 1.00 1.51
CA PHE A 103 -1.63 -0.23 1.02
C PHE A 103 -2.67 -1.35 1.07
N TYR A 104 -2.81 -2.10 -0.01
CA TYR A 104 -3.74 -3.21 -0.10
C TYR A 104 -3.14 -4.41 -0.83
N THR A 105 -3.30 -5.59 -0.23
CA THR A 105 -3.00 -6.90 -0.81
C THR A 105 -4.01 -7.93 -0.29
N GLY A 106 -4.08 -9.11 -0.91
CA GLY A 106 -4.88 -10.22 -0.41
C GLY A 106 -5.18 -11.28 -1.46
N ARG A 107 -5.82 -12.37 -1.00
CA ARG A 107 -6.33 -13.49 -1.83
C ARG A 107 -5.26 -14.34 -2.51
N ASP A 108 -4.02 -14.23 -2.08
CA ASP A 108 -2.94 -15.04 -2.61
C ASP A 108 -2.04 -15.55 -1.47
N TRP A 109 -2.23 -16.78 -1.05
CA TRP A 109 -1.48 -17.44 0.02
C TRP A 109 0.03 -17.56 -0.26
N THR A 110 0.43 -17.37 -1.49
CA THR A 110 1.83 -17.43 -1.92
C THR A 110 2.49 -16.05 -2.00
N SER A 111 1.71 -14.99 -1.78
CA SER A 111 2.21 -13.63 -1.61
C SER A 111 2.83 -13.52 -0.21
N GLN A 112 4.14 -13.32 -0.13
CA GLN A 112 4.84 -13.26 1.16
C GLN A 112 6.23 -12.65 1.03
N GLY A 113 6.80 -12.26 2.17
CA GLY A 113 8.14 -11.68 2.23
C GLY A 113 8.16 -10.18 1.89
N ASN A 114 7.00 -9.56 1.80
CA ASN A 114 6.92 -8.13 1.54
C ASN A 114 7.16 -7.34 2.83
N ILE A 115 7.82 -6.19 2.71
CA ILE A 115 8.17 -5.33 3.84
C ILE A 115 7.62 -3.93 3.62
N LEU A 116 6.74 -3.49 4.53
CA LEU A 116 6.17 -2.14 4.58
C LEU A 116 6.77 -1.42 5.79
N ARG A 117 7.75 -0.53 5.57
CA ARG A 117 8.45 0.08 6.69
C ARG A 117 8.68 1.58 6.54
N HIS A 118 8.70 2.25 7.69
CA HIS A 118 9.04 3.67 7.82
C HIS A 118 8.21 4.59 6.89
N ASN A 119 6.99 4.19 6.56
CA ASN A 119 6.08 5.02 5.78
C ASN A 119 5.29 5.96 6.71
N TYR A 120 4.91 7.12 6.20
CA TYR A 120 3.98 8.03 6.86
C TYR A 120 2.64 7.99 6.12
N ILE A 121 1.61 7.48 6.79
CA ILE A 121 0.28 7.27 6.23
C ILE A 121 -0.71 8.10 7.04
N HIS A 122 -1.39 9.07 6.40
CA HIS A 122 -2.22 9.98 7.17
C HIS A 122 -3.43 10.54 6.40
N ASP A 123 -4.40 11.03 7.16
CA ASP A 123 -5.61 11.70 6.65
C ASP A 123 -6.31 10.92 5.53
N LEU A 124 -6.59 9.64 5.76
CA LEU A 124 -7.29 8.77 4.81
C LEU A 124 -8.80 9.02 4.81
N GLY A 125 -9.47 8.69 3.72
CA GLY A 125 -10.93 8.77 3.61
C GLY A 125 -11.47 10.18 3.79
N GLY A 126 -10.79 11.21 3.29
CA GLY A 126 -11.22 12.60 3.39
C GLY A 126 -11.03 13.24 4.77
N GLY A 127 -10.28 12.60 5.67
CA GLY A 127 -10.04 13.11 7.02
C GLY A 127 -11.23 12.94 7.97
N ASP A 128 -12.27 12.22 7.57
CA ASP A 128 -13.37 11.87 8.45
C ASP A 128 -13.00 10.67 9.32
N ALA A 129 -12.79 10.90 10.59
CA ALA A 129 -12.48 9.87 11.58
C ALA A 129 -13.59 8.79 11.71
N SER A 130 -14.79 9.02 11.16
CA SER A 130 -15.86 8.02 11.11
C SER A 130 -15.62 6.92 10.06
N HIS A 131 -14.68 7.11 9.13
CA HIS A 131 -14.38 6.15 8.08
C HIS A 131 -13.53 4.98 8.59
N VAL A 132 -14.05 4.23 9.56
CA VAL A 132 -13.40 3.02 10.12
C VAL A 132 -13.16 1.91 9.09
N ASN A 133 -13.75 1.99 7.91
CA ASN A 133 -13.54 1.04 6.83
C ASN A 133 -12.44 1.48 5.83
N THR A 134 -11.68 2.51 6.16
CA THR A 134 -10.45 2.86 5.45
C THR A 134 -9.25 2.41 6.27
N MET A 135 -8.30 1.73 5.66
CA MET A 135 -7.14 1.16 6.33
C MET A 135 -5.85 1.82 5.85
N GLY A 136 -4.91 2.03 6.76
CA GLY A 136 -3.55 2.42 6.38
C GLY A 136 -2.85 1.29 5.64
N VAL A 137 -2.80 0.12 6.27
CA VAL A 137 -2.36 -1.14 5.66
C VAL A 137 -3.48 -2.16 5.78
N TYR A 138 -3.83 -2.80 4.69
CA TYR A 138 -4.83 -3.86 4.65
C TYR A 138 -4.25 -5.12 4.03
N LEU A 139 -3.94 -6.10 4.88
CA LEU A 139 -3.57 -7.46 4.53
C LEU A 139 -4.85 -8.30 4.53
N ASP A 140 -5.51 -8.38 3.37
CA ASP A 140 -6.86 -8.92 3.25
C ASP A 140 -6.85 -10.41 2.86
N ASP A 141 -7.98 -11.07 3.09
CA ASP A 141 -8.30 -12.43 2.65
C ASP A 141 -7.10 -13.40 2.67
N CYS A 142 -6.64 -13.70 3.89
CA CYS A 142 -5.62 -14.71 4.14
C CYS A 142 -4.22 -14.40 3.61
N ASP A 143 -3.86 -13.13 3.47
CA ASP A 143 -2.50 -12.73 3.16
C ASP A 143 -1.51 -13.17 4.24
N CYS A 144 -0.33 -13.62 3.87
CA CYS A 144 0.63 -14.24 4.80
C CYS A 144 2.06 -13.71 4.62
N GLY A 145 2.80 -13.62 5.74
CA GLY A 145 4.24 -13.42 5.72
C GLY A 145 4.70 -12.00 5.34
N ASP A 146 3.83 -11.01 5.47
CA ASP A 146 4.14 -9.60 5.22
C ASP A 146 4.49 -8.87 6.52
N THR A 147 5.56 -8.09 6.51
CA THR A 147 6.05 -7.34 7.66
C THR A 147 5.62 -5.88 7.60
N VAL A 148 4.98 -5.39 8.67
CA VAL A 148 4.59 -3.98 8.83
C VAL A 148 5.35 -3.39 10.01
N GLU A 149 6.41 -2.59 9.75
CA GLU A 149 7.29 -2.11 10.82
C GLU A 149 7.65 -0.62 10.74
N GLY A 150 7.73 0.03 11.89
CA GLY A 150 8.25 1.39 12.03
C GLY A 150 7.46 2.46 11.27
N ASN A 151 6.23 2.19 10.86
CA ASN A 151 5.39 3.16 10.16
C ASN A 151 4.71 4.12 11.14
N VAL A 152 4.36 5.29 10.64
CA VAL A 152 3.54 6.27 11.35
C VAL A 152 2.16 6.34 10.69
N PHE A 153 1.11 6.09 11.46
CA PHE A 153 -0.29 6.22 11.05
C PHE A 153 -0.94 7.38 11.82
N TYR A 154 -1.50 8.31 11.11
CA TYR A 154 -2.22 9.44 11.69
C TYR A 154 -3.57 9.65 11.00
N ARG A 155 -4.67 9.55 11.75
CA ARG A 155 -6.02 9.71 11.20
C ARG A 155 -6.28 8.81 9.99
N ALA A 156 -5.95 7.54 10.11
CA ALA A 156 -5.99 6.57 9.03
C ALA A 156 -7.18 5.58 9.12
N GLY A 157 -8.25 5.92 9.85
CA GLY A 157 -9.37 5.01 10.06
C GLY A 157 -8.94 3.80 10.90
N ARG A 158 -8.77 2.64 10.32
CA ARG A 158 -7.99 1.53 10.90
C ARG A 158 -6.54 1.69 10.47
N ALA A 159 -5.61 1.80 11.41
CA ALA A 159 -4.21 1.92 11.01
C ALA A 159 -3.75 0.67 10.26
N ILE A 160 -4.00 -0.52 10.83
CA ILE A 160 -3.62 -1.81 10.24
C ILE A 160 -4.79 -2.79 10.38
N MET A 161 -5.10 -3.50 9.30
CA MET A 161 -6.03 -4.62 9.32
C MET A 161 -5.40 -5.87 8.71
N ILE A 162 -5.53 -7.00 9.43
CA ILE A 162 -5.17 -8.33 8.97
C ILE A 162 -6.46 -9.14 8.86
N GLY A 163 -6.89 -9.43 7.64
CA GLY A 163 -8.12 -10.16 7.33
C GLY A 163 -7.90 -11.66 7.19
N GLY A 164 -7.47 -12.32 8.25
CA GLY A 164 -7.05 -13.72 8.23
C GLY A 164 -5.56 -13.84 7.90
N GLY A 165 -5.13 -15.02 7.43
CA GLY A 165 -3.72 -15.28 7.15
C GLY A 165 -2.88 -15.55 8.39
N ARG A 166 -1.57 -15.56 8.23
CA ARG A 166 -0.62 -15.90 9.29
C ARG A 166 0.76 -15.31 9.03
N ASP A 167 1.56 -15.31 10.08
CA ASP A 167 2.96 -14.93 10.01
C ASP A 167 3.20 -13.49 9.50
N ASN A 168 2.28 -12.57 9.86
CA ASN A 168 2.36 -11.15 9.54
C ASN A 168 2.86 -10.36 10.75
N PRO A 169 4.17 -10.11 10.90
CA PRO A 169 4.70 -9.30 12.00
C PRO A 169 4.27 -7.83 11.89
N VAL A 170 3.77 -7.29 13.00
CA VAL A 170 3.46 -5.86 13.15
C VAL A 170 4.33 -5.30 14.26
N LEU A 171 5.33 -4.48 13.93
CA LEU A 171 6.42 -4.12 14.84
C LEU A 171 6.67 -2.61 14.88
N ASN A 172 6.83 -2.04 16.06
CA ASN A 172 7.33 -0.67 16.29
C ASN A 172 6.57 0.44 15.51
N ASN A 173 5.30 0.25 15.18
CA ASN A 173 4.51 1.27 14.50
C ASN A 173 3.98 2.30 15.51
N LEU A 174 3.87 3.55 15.08
CA LEU A 174 3.26 4.64 15.83
C LEU A 174 1.87 4.93 15.25
N VAL A 175 0.84 4.85 16.08
CA VAL A 175 -0.56 5.07 15.69
C VAL A 175 -1.13 6.24 16.49
N ILE A 176 -1.61 7.27 15.78
CA ILE A 176 -2.11 8.52 16.36
C ILE A 176 -3.48 8.85 15.78
N ASP A 177 -4.45 9.17 16.64
CA ASP A 177 -5.80 9.60 16.25
C ASP A 177 -6.50 8.67 15.23
N CYS A 178 -6.21 7.37 15.29
CA CYS A 178 -6.91 6.37 14.51
C CYS A 178 -8.02 5.73 15.35
N PRO A 179 -9.26 5.61 14.86
CA PRO A 179 -10.34 4.94 15.58
C PRO A 179 -10.01 3.51 16.00
N ILE A 180 -9.24 2.79 15.16
CA ILE A 180 -8.77 1.44 15.45
C ILE A 180 -7.28 1.36 15.09
N GLY A 181 -6.45 1.00 16.06
CA GLY A 181 -5.00 0.86 15.84
C GLY A 181 -4.65 -0.40 15.06
N LEU A 182 -5.14 -1.56 15.52
CA LEU A 182 -4.89 -2.85 14.87
C LEU A 182 -6.15 -3.70 14.95
N HIS A 183 -6.59 -4.22 13.81
CA HIS A 183 -7.67 -5.17 13.70
C HIS A 183 -7.14 -6.49 13.11
N ILE A 184 -7.33 -7.58 13.83
CA ILE A 184 -7.00 -8.93 13.37
C ILE A 184 -8.31 -9.72 13.32
N ASP A 185 -8.61 -10.24 12.15
CA ASP A 185 -9.80 -11.05 11.89
C ASP A 185 -9.38 -12.48 11.55
N SER A 186 -10.20 -13.45 11.91
CA SER A 186 -9.97 -14.86 11.60
C SER A 186 -10.93 -15.29 10.50
N ARG A 187 -10.41 -15.51 9.32
CA ARG A 187 -11.18 -15.92 8.14
C ARG A 187 -10.70 -17.25 7.59
#